data_2b0179e0fe7c3beb8572c535062a0ec6
#
_entry.id   2b0179e0fe7c3beb8572c535062a0ec6
#
_cell.length_a   1.000
_cell.length_b   1.000
_cell.length_c   1.000
_cell.angle_alpha   90.00
_cell.angle_beta   90.00
_cell.angle_gamma   90.00
#
_symmetry.space_group_name_H-M   'P 1'
#
loop_
_entity.id
_entity.type
_entity.pdbx_description
1 polymer ?
#
loop_
_entity_poly.entity_id
_entity_poly.type
_entity_poly.pdbx_seq_one_letter_code
_entity_poly.pdbx_strand_id
1 'polypeptide(L)'
;VKLNVEGLKEIRKMNPAMTSYNVEMTEVTGGTFWKAYTPEQIAGKEEVPPPDFSQGNPVLSMLEWIDPIDSKNPKLIKLAKAIAPGLWVRVSGGWATKTYYDFDGEGQAPEGYQNRLTKEQWINILDFVKAVDGKLLISMANCDGLHKHDEPWNPSQAEKIFALSKEHGVPVQAVEFTNEPNMLYAVVDGYTAADFRRDQDLFHKWLSENYPEVIKVGPCTCDPEPMRSYIEETGQEETSGGGGVADVFPSCSTKELLEGCTEKIDIFSYHYYNGVSERMKAMSPTMFMPASEATSEKYLAMAANCANAYVPYRDKYSTKGELWVTESGDAGAGGHTWGSTYLEVHRTLNEFGCFATITPGVIFHNTLASSDYGYLQHGTFDPRPSYFATVLWNQLMGETVYDSGE
;
A
#
# COMPACT_ATOMS: atom_id res chain seq x y z
N VAL A 1 32.56 -16.08 -8.66
CA VAL A 1 32.77 -14.63 -8.70
C VAL A 1 33.36 -14.23 -7.35
N LYS A 2 34.51 -13.52 -7.32
CA LYS A 2 35.01 -12.90 -6.10
C LYS A 2 34.43 -11.49 -6.07
N LEU A 3 33.58 -11.23 -5.10
CA LEU A 3 33.14 -9.89 -4.79
C LEU A 3 34.31 -9.13 -4.15
N ASN A 4 34.75 -8.05 -4.78
CA ASN A 4 35.71 -7.11 -4.17
C ASN A 4 34.89 -5.95 -3.62
N VAL A 5 34.80 -5.90 -2.28
CA VAL A 5 34.06 -4.85 -1.56
C VAL A 5 34.93 -3.66 -1.16
N GLU A 6 36.26 -3.74 -1.44
CA GLU A 6 37.18 -2.65 -1.12
C GLU A 6 37.05 -1.51 -2.13
N GLY A 7 36.86 -0.30 -1.64
CA GLY A 7 36.80 0.90 -2.48
C GLY A 7 35.47 1.17 -3.19
N LEU A 8 34.40 0.44 -2.84
CA LEU A 8 33.08 0.72 -3.37
C LEU A 8 32.64 2.15 -2.99
N LYS A 9 32.06 2.85 -3.96
CA LYS A 9 31.53 4.20 -3.75
C LYS A 9 30.22 4.14 -2.98
N GLU A 10 30.12 4.89 -1.87
CA GLU A 10 28.85 5.09 -1.18
C GLU A 10 27.85 5.83 -2.05
N ILE A 11 26.63 5.27 -2.20
CA ILE A 11 25.51 5.91 -2.90
C ILE A 11 24.72 6.75 -1.89
N ARG A 12 24.31 6.14 -0.77
CA ARG A 12 23.44 6.77 0.26
C ARG A 12 23.43 6.00 1.57
N LYS A 13 22.82 6.60 2.57
CA LYS A 13 22.38 5.90 3.77
C LYS A 13 20.98 5.34 3.56
N MET A 14 20.74 4.12 4.01
CA MET A 14 19.44 3.46 3.99
C MET A 14 18.55 4.03 5.10
N ASN A 15 17.26 4.17 4.83
CA ASN A 15 16.27 4.49 5.85
C ASN A 15 16.12 3.29 6.81
N PRO A 16 16.33 3.44 8.13
CA PRO A 16 16.14 2.33 9.06
C PRO A 16 14.72 1.74 9.06
N ALA A 17 13.72 2.54 8.69
CA ALA A 17 12.32 2.14 8.58
C ALA A 17 11.95 1.76 7.12
N MET A 18 12.93 1.45 6.25
CA MET A 18 12.66 1.15 4.84
C MET A 18 11.63 0.04 4.69
N THR A 19 11.68 -0.97 5.54
CA THR A 19 10.69 -2.04 5.55
C THR A 19 9.62 -1.75 6.60
N SER A 20 8.44 -1.47 6.14
CA SER A 20 7.25 -1.13 6.93
C SER A 20 6.06 -1.98 6.48
N TYR A 21 4.87 -1.77 6.99
CA TYR A 21 3.72 -2.57 6.60
C TYR A 21 2.40 -1.80 6.69
N ASN A 22 1.41 -2.33 5.98
CA ASN A 22 0.03 -1.90 6.02
C ASN A 22 -0.77 -2.72 7.03
N VAL A 23 -1.72 -2.05 7.65
CA VAL A 23 -2.92 -2.62 8.27
C VAL A 23 -4.10 -2.05 7.49
N GLU A 24 -4.81 -2.89 6.77
CA GLU A 24 -5.99 -2.47 6.03
C GLU A 24 -7.07 -1.95 6.97
N MET A 25 -7.83 -0.94 6.55
CA MET A 25 -8.93 -0.44 7.37
C MET A 25 -9.94 -1.55 7.70
N THR A 26 -10.14 -2.49 6.79
CA THR A 26 -10.98 -3.66 7.03
C THR A 26 -10.42 -4.62 8.09
N GLU A 27 -9.09 -4.68 8.27
CA GLU A 27 -8.49 -5.41 9.41
C GLU A 27 -8.80 -4.72 10.74
N VAL A 28 -8.97 -3.39 10.75
CA VAL A 28 -9.29 -2.63 11.97
C VAL A 28 -10.76 -2.75 12.33
N THR A 29 -11.63 -2.62 11.36
CA THR A 29 -13.08 -2.53 11.56
C THR A 29 -13.81 -3.87 11.49
N GLY A 30 -13.16 -4.88 10.88
CA GLY A 30 -13.85 -6.00 10.28
C GLY A 30 -14.51 -5.61 8.96
N GLY A 31 -14.78 -6.57 8.12
CA GLY A 31 -15.38 -6.33 6.82
C GLY A 31 -14.97 -7.36 5.77
N THR A 32 -15.27 -7.08 4.52
CA THR A 32 -14.91 -7.96 3.41
C THR A 32 -13.49 -7.68 2.92
N PHE A 33 -12.72 -8.75 2.72
CA PHE A 33 -11.37 -8.70 2.16
C PHE A 33 -11.12 -9.90 1.25
N TRP A 34 -9.98 -9.93 0.59
CA TRP A 34 -9.64 -11.00 -0.34
C TRP A 34 -9.63 -12.36 0.35
N LYS A 35 -10.46 -13.26 -0.16
CA LYS A 35 -10.62 -14.62 0.38
C LYS A 35 -9.31 -15.38 0.35
N ALA A 36 -8.90 -15.96 1.48
CA ALA A 36 -7.69 -16.76 1.56
C ALA A 36 -7.78 -18.03 0.69
N TYR A 37 -6.64 -18.45 0.13
CA TYR A 37 -6.57 -19.74 -0.58
C TYR A 37 -6.61 -20.91 0.38
N THR A 38 -7.21 -22.00 -0.10
CA THR A 38 -7.17 -23.27 0.62
C THR A 38 -5.76 -23.89 0.59
N PRO A 39 -5.37 -24.74 1.55
CA PRO A 39 -4.11 -25.47 1.48
C PRO A 39 -3.92 -26.27 0.20
N GLU A 40 -5.02 -26.80 -0.37
CA GLU A 40 -5.04 -27.55 -1.63
C GLU A 40 -4.72 -26.65 -2.82
N GLN A 41 -5.25 -25.41 -2.84
CA GLN A 41 -4.94 -24.41 -3.87
C GLN A 41 -3.48 -23.96 -3.79
N ILE A 42 -2.98 -23.68 -2.58
CA ILE A 42 -1.56 -23.35 -2.34
C ILE A 42 -0.64 -24.50 -2.78
N ALA A 43 -1.06 -25.75 -2.54
CA ALA A 43 -0.32 -26.92 -2.95
C ALA A 43 -0.45 -27.29 -4.45
N GLY A 44 -1.23 -26.51 -5.22
CA GLY A 44 -1.49 -26.75 -6.65
C GLY A 44 -2.32 -28.02 -6.92
N LYS A 45 -3.07 -28.51 -5.93
CA LYS A 45 -3.93 -29.70 -6.05
C LYS A 45 -5.37 -29.36 -6.43
N GLU A 46 -5.74 -28.11 -6.25
CA GLU A 46 -7.05 -27.56 -6.59
C GLU A 46 -6.86 -26.24 -7.35
N GLU A 47 -7.64 -26.04 -8.41
CA GLU A 47 -7.63 -24.78 -9.16
C GLU A 47 -8.40 -23.69 -8.41
N VAL A 48 -7.96 -22.46 -8.53
CA VAL A 48 -8.70 -21.29 -8.03
C VAL A 48 -9.87 -21.04 -9.00
N PRO A 49 -11.12 -21.04 -8.53
CA PRO A 49 -12.26 -20.83 -9.40
C PRO A 49 -12.23 -19.42 -9.99
N PRO A 50 -12.68 -19.25 -11.24
CA PRO A 50 -12.83 -17.94 -11.84
C PRO A 50 -13.89 -17.11 -11.08
N PRO A 51 -13.83 -15.76 -11.20
CA PRO A 51 -14.83 -14.88 -10.60
C PRO A 51 -16.26 -15.23 -11.08
N ASP A 52 -17.23 -15.12 -10.19
CA ASP A 52 -18.63 -15.34 -10.54
C ASP A 52 -19.27 -14.07 -11.13
N PHE A 53 -19.47 -14.06 -12.44
CA PHE A 53 -20.09 -12.95 -13.16
C PHE A 53 -21.63 -12.90 -13.04
N SER A 54 -22.27 -13.93 -12.46
CA SER A 54 -23.74 -13.99 -12.34
C SER A 54 -24.30 -13.02 -11.30
N GLN A 55 -23.47 -12.56 -10.37
CA GLN A 55 -23.87 -11.66 -9.26
C GLN A 55 -23.72 -10.16 -9.61
N GLY A 56 -23.46 -9.81 -10.84
CA GLY A 56 -23.28 -8.42 -11.30
C GLY A 56 -21.85 -7.91 -11.10
N ASN A 57 -21.34 -7.84 -9.86
CA ASN A 57 -19.95 -7.48 -9.59
C ASN A 57 -19.12 -8.73 -9.28
N PRO A 58 -18.27 -9.21 -10.20
CA PRO A 58 -17.49 -10.44 -10.02
C PRO A 58 -16.48 -10.36 -8.85
N VAL A 59 -16.06 -9.15 -8.47
CA VAL A 59 -15.12 -8.95 -7.33
C VAL A 59 -15.71 -9.49 -6.04
N LEU A 60 -17.02 -9.38 -5.84
CA LEU A 60 -17.67 -9.83 -4.60
C LEU A 60 -17.49 -11.34 -4.35
N SER A 61 -17.39 -12.15 -5.40
CA SER A 61 -17.16 -13.61 -5.29
C SER A 61 -15.76 -13.97 -4.79
N MET A 62 -14.83 -13.03 -4.87
CA MET A 62 -13.43 -13.18 -4.45
C MET A 62 -13.18 -12.68 -3.02
N LEU A 63 -14.21 -12.15 -2.37
CA LEU A 63 -14.11 -11.58 -1.02
C LEU A 63 -14.74 -12.51 0.03
N GLU A 64 -14.23 -12.43 1.24
CA GLU A 64 -14.83 -13.04 2.43
C GLU A 64 -14.86 -12.03 3.58
N TRP A 65 -15.73 -12.29 4.57
CA TRP A 65 -15.74 -11.49 5.80
C TRP A 65 -14.56 -11.88 6.67
N ILE A 66 -13.85 -10.88 7.18
CA ILE A 66 -12.82 -11.05 8.21
C ILE A 66 -13.22 -10.29 9.47
N ASP A 67 -12.95 -10.87 10.63
CA ASP A 67 -13.15 -10.21 11.90
C ASP A 67 -12.06 -9.14 12.15
N PRO A 68 -12.33 -8.13 12.99
CA PRO A 68 -11.31 -7.16 13.38
C PRO A 68 -10.06 -7.86 13.94
N ILE A 69 -8.88 -7.35 13.56
CA ILE A 69 -7.61 -7.87 14.06
C ILE A 69 -7.50 -7.68 15.57
N ASP A 70 -7.07 -8.73 16.29
CA ASP A 70 -6.73 -8.61 17.71
C ASP A 70 -5.39 -7.86 17.87
N SER A 71 -5.45 -6.53 17.77
CA SER A 71 -4.29 -5.64 17.86
C SER A 71 -3.61 -5.65 19.25
N LYS A 72 -4.26 -6.24 20.27
CA LYS A 72 -3.68 -6.43 21.61
C LYS A 72 -2.97 -7.76 21.78
N ASN A 73 -3.00 -8.62 20.78
CA ASN A 73 -2.38 -9.94 20.84
C ASN A 73 -0.86 -9.83 21.00
N PRO A 74 -0.28 -10.42 22.08
CA PRO A 74 1.14 -10.28 22.34
C PRO A 74 2.04 -10.94 21.27
N LYS A 75 1.55 -11.98 20.59
CA LYS A 75 2.27 -12.61 19.47
C LYS A 75 2.33 -11.65 18.28
N LEU A 76 1.20 -11.03 17.92
CA LEU A 76 1.14 -10.03 16.85
C LEU A 76 2.08 -8.87 17.13
N ILE A 77 1.98 -8.25 18.32
CA ILE A 77 2.83 -7.12 18.72
C ILE A 77 4.31 -7.48 18.63
N LYS A 78 4.70 -8.64 19.20
CA LYS A 78 6.08 -9.11 19.15
C LYS A 78 6.61 -9.27 17.74
N LEU A 79 5.84 -9.90 16.86
CA LEU A 79 6.25 -10.14 15.48
C LEU A 79 6.27 -8.84 14.67
N ALA A 80 5.25 -8.00 14.79
CA ALA A 80 5.17 -6.71 14.09
C ALA A 80 6.32 -5.77 14.47
N LYS A 81 6.64 -5.68 15.78
CA LYS A 81 7.77 -4.87 16.27
C LYS A 81 9.15 -5.36 15.79
N ALA A 82 9.28 -6.66 15.53
CA ALA A 82 10.55 -7.25 15.11
C ALA A 82 10.91 -6.98 13.64
N ILE A 83 9.98 -6.43 12.84
CA ILE A 83 10.19 -6.18 11.41
C ILE A 83 11.27 -5.13 11.18
N ALA A 84 11.16 -3.96 11.79
CA ALA A 84 12.19 -2.91 11.69
C ALA A 84 12.13 -1.93 12.87
N PRO A 85 13.24 -1.28 13.24
CA PRO A 85 13.23 -0.22 14.24
C PRO A 85 12.56 1.05 13.70
N GLY A 86 11.65 1.64 14.48
CA GLY A 86 10.96 2.89 14.12
C GLY A 86 10.16 2.82 12.82
N LEU A 87 9.63 1.64 12.51
CA LEU A 87 8.82 1.37 11.32
C LEU A 87 7.57 2.26 11.23
N TRP A 88 7.01 2.30 10.04
CA TRP A 88 5.71 2.90 9.81
C TRP A 88 4.60 1.85 9.82
N VAL A 89 3.50 2.17 10.47
CA VAL A 89 2.23 1.46 10.36
C VAL A 89 1.32 2.33 9.50
N ARG A 90 1.02 1.88 8.29
CA ARG A 90 0.06 2.56 7.41
C ARG A 90 -1.30 1.94 7.60
N VAL A 91 -2.26 2.71 8.09
CA VAL A 91 -3.68 2.30 8.21
C VAL A 91 -4.44 2.94 7.07
N SER A 92 -4.76 2.16 6.06
CA SER A 92 -5.30 2.64 4.78
C SER A 92 -6.05 1.53 4.02
N GLY A 93 -5.91 1.49 2.69
CA GLY A 93 -6.56 0.57 1.78
C GLY A 93 -7.88 1.10 1.21
N GLY A 94 -8.47 0.37 0.27
CA GLY A 94 -9.69 0.80 -0.42
C GLY A 94 -10.87 1.09 0.52
N TRP A 95 -10.96 0.40 1.65
CA TRP A 95 -12.01 0.63 2.65
C TRP A 95 -11.81 1.93 3.44
N ALA A 96 -10.58 2.40 3.63
CA ALA A 96 -10.34 3.67 4.32
C ALA A 96 -11.03 4.85 3.63
N THR A 97 -11.06 4.84 2.30
CA THR A 97 -11.75 5.86 1.48
C THR A 97 -13.24 5.97 1.79
N LYS A 98 -13.88 4.91 2.27
CA LYS A 98 -15.33 4.81 2.49
C LYS A 98 -15.70 4.64 3.97
N THR A 99 -14.79 4.95 4.89
CA THR A 99 -14.99 4.73 6.34
C THR A 99 -15.44 6.00 7.04
N TYR A 100 -16.55 5.91 7.76
CA TYR A 100 -17.04 6.92 8.71
C TYR A 100 -16.35 6.75 10.07
N TYR A 101 -15.85 7.85 10.63
CA TYR A 101 -15.26 7.85 11.98
C TYR A 101 -16.31 8.18 13.02
N ASP A 102 -16.93 7.13 13.57
CA ASP A 102 -17.97 7.19 14.60
C ASP A 102 -17.35 7.26 16.01
N PHE A 103 -16.71 8.41 16.31
CA PHE A 103 -16.08 8.62 17.61
C PHE A 103 -17.03 9.20 18.65
N ASP A 104 -18.20 9.62 18.23
CA ASP A 104 -19.26 10.17 19.06
C ASP A 104 -20.29 9.12 19.50
N GLY A 105 -20.24 7.92 18.91
CA GLY A 105 -21.09 6.76 19.27
C GLY A 105 -22.50 6.81 18.67
N GLU A 106 -22.65 7.37 17.47
CA GLU A 106 -23.93 7.46 16.75
C GLU A 106 -24.50 6.08 16.34
N GLY A 107 -23.62 5.05 16.27
CA GLY A 107 -24.01 3.67 16.08
C GLY A 107 -24.17 3.21 14.63
N GLN A 108 -24.31 4.12 13.67
CA GLN A 108 -24.43 3.85 12.24
C GLN A 108 -23.62 4.82 11.42
N ALA A 109 -23.05 4.34 10.30
CA ALA A 109 -22.46 5.21 9.31
C ALA A 109 -23.59 5.93 8.52
N PRO A 110 -23.46 7.24 8.25
CA PRO A 110 -24.36 7.94 7.37
C PRO A 110 -24.39 7.35 5.95
N GLU A 111 -25.45 7.65 5.21
CA GLU A 111 -25.55 7.26 3.80
C GLU A 111 -24.32 7.75 2.99
N GLY A 112 -23.85 6.94 2.08
CA GLY A 112 -22.67 7.23 1.25
C GLY A 112 -21.34 6.75 1.85
N TYR A 113 -21.30 6.36 3.13
CA TYR A 113 -20.21 5.58 3.70
C TYR A 113 -20.53 4.08 3.62
N GLN A 114 -19.50 3.24 3.52
CA GLN A 114 -19.66 1.79 3.43
C GLN A 114 -19.09 1.04 4.64
N ASN A 115 -18.33 1.74 5.48
CA ASN A 115 -17.68 1.18 6.64
C ASN A 115 -17.74 2.16 7.83
N ARG A 116 -17.54 1.65 9.03
CA ARG A 116 -17.59 2.41 10.29
C ARG A 116 -16.42 2.05 11.19
N LEU A 117 -15.65 3.06 11.58
CA LEU A 117 -14.57 2.96 12.56
C LEU A 117 -15.05 3.54 13.89
N THR A 118 -15.13 2.71 14.94
CA THR A 118 -15.48 3.19 16.27
C THR A 118 -14.28 3.80 16.99
N LYS A 119 -14.55 4.64 18.00
CA LYS A 119 -13.50 5.22 18.86
C LYS A 119 -12.63 4.15 19.51
N GLU A 120 -13.24 3.06 19.99
CA GLU A 120 -12.53 1.95 20.63
C GLU A 120 -11.59 1.24 19.66
N GLN A 121 -12.05 0.94 18.45
CA GLN A 121 -11.22 0.31 17.42
C GLN A 121 -10.01 1.18 17.09
N TRP A 122 -10.21 2.49 16.94
CA TRP A 122 -9.11 3.41 16.66
C TRP A 122 -8.10 3.49 17.81
N ILE A 123 -8.58 3.61 19.06
CA ILE A 123 -7.70 3.57 20.25
C ILE A 123 -6.88 2.28 20.29
N ASN A 124 -7.49 1.13 20.00
CA ASN A 124 -6.77 -0.14 19.98
C ASN A 124 -5.63 -0.17 18.94
N ILE A 125 -5.83 0.45 17.77
CA ILE A 125 -4.77 0.61 16.76
C ILE A 125 -3.70 1.61 17.21
N LEU A 126 -4.07 2.71 17.84
CA LEU A 126 -3.08 3.65 18.40
C LEU A 126 -2.22 2.98 19.47
N ASP A 127 -2.82 2.16 20.35
CA ASP A 127 -2.10 1.37 21.34
C ASP A 127 -1.14 0.34 20.68
N PHE A 128 -1.58 -0.28 19.60
CA PHE A 128 -0.73 -1.17 18.81
C PHE A 128 0.47 -0.43 18.19
N VAL A 129 0.24 0.72 17.53
CA VAL A 129 1.32 1.55 16.97
C VAL A 129 2.34 1.92 18.04
N LYS A 130 1.88 2.30 19.22
CA LYS A 130 2.74 2.60 20.38
C LYS A 130 3.52 1.38 20.88
N ALA A 131 2.87 0.21 20.95
CA ALA A 131 3.47 -1.02 21.42
C ALA A 131 4.60 -1.53 20.51
N VAL A 132 4.49 -1.27 19.21
CA VAL A 132 5.52 -1.63 18.22
C VAL A 132 6.58 -0.54 18.04
N ASP A 133 6.55 0.56 18.78
CA ASP A 133 7.37 1.77 18.60
C ASP A 133 7.29 2.33 17.17
N GLY A 134 6.09 2.23 16.58
CA GLY A 134 5.83 2.59 15.21
C GLY A 134 5.49 4.07 15.02
N LYS A 135 5.53 4.50 13.76
CA LYS A 135 5.03 5.79 13.29
C LYS A 135 3.72 5.56 12.56
N LEU A 136 2.79 6.51 12.66
CA LEU A 136 1.46 6.37 12.06
C LEU A 136 1.37 7.14 10.74
N LEU A 137 1.04 6.41 9.67
CA LEU A 137 0.57 6.95 8.38
C LEU A 137 -0.87 6.51 8.16
N ILE A 138 -1.74 7.40 7.68
CA ILE A 138 -3.13 7.09 7.35
C ILE A 138 -3.50 7.66 5.97
N SER A 139 -4.56 7.14 5.37
CA SER A 139 -5.28 7.82 4.29
C SER A 139 -6.66 8.25 4.78
N MET A 140 -7.23 9.27 4.13
CA MET A 140 -8.50 9.87 4.56
C MET A 140 -9.69 9.28 3.82
N ALA A 141 -10.85 9.39 4.44
CA ALA A 141 -12.12 9.15 3.77
C ALA A 141 -12.35 10.20 2.68
N ASN A 142 -12.75 9.73 1.50
CA ASN A 142 -13.16 10.56 0.37
C ASN A 142 -14.24 9.82 -0.43
N CYS A 143 -15.49 9.98 -0.05
CA CYS A 143 -16.63 9.25 -0.61
C CYS A 143 -17.90 10.07 -0.55
N ASP A 144 -18.97 9.56 -1.16
CA ASP A 144 -20.28 10.22 -1.24
C ASP A 144 -20.92 10.59 0.10
N GLY A 145 -20.52 9.94 1.16
CA GLY A 145 -20.95 10.28 2.52
C GLY A 145 -20.26 11.51 3.09
N LEU A 146 -19.09 11.88 2.59
CA LEU A 146 -18.35 13.05 3.02
C LEU A 146 -18.74 14.30 2.21
N HIS A 147 -18.78 14.18 0.89
CA HIS A 147 -19.18 15.25 -0.04
C HIS A 147 -19.53 14.67 -1.42
N LYS A 148 -20.12 15.46 -2.31
CA LYS A 148 -20.38 15.11 -3.71
C LYS A 148 -19.27 15.64 -4.62
N HIS A 149 -19.18 15.12 -5.86
CA HIS A 149 -18.11 15.52 -6.80
C HIS A 149 -18.10 17.03 -7.11
N ASP A 150 -19.27 17.69 -7.12
CA ASP A 150 -19.45 19.13 -7.34
C ASP A 150 -19.30 19.98 -6.07
N GLU A 151 -19.12 19.34 -4.91
CA GLU A 151 -18.87 19.96 -3.63
C GLU A 151 -17.38 19.84 -3.26
N PRO A 152 -16.78 20.86 -2.59
CA PRO A 152 -15.41 20.73 -2.12
C PRO A 152 -15.30 19.74 -0.95
N TRP A 153 -14.15 19.08 -0.85
CA TRP A 153 -13.80 18.32 0.34
C TRP A 153 -13.93 19.17 1.62
N ASN A 154 -14.34 18.54 2.72
CA ASN A 154 -14.45 19.19 4.02
C ASN A 154 -13.70 18.40 5.11
N PRO A 155 -13.22 19.08 6.19
CA PRO A 155 -12.33 18.47 7.19
C PRO A 155 -13.05 17.66 8.28
N SER A 156 -14.37 17.51 8.25
CA SER A 156 -15.16 16.98 9.38
C SER A 156 -14.70 15.62 9.88
N GLN A 157 -14.28 14.70 9.00
CA GLN A 157 -13.73 13.40 9.39
C GLN A 157 -12.24 13.50 9.76
N ALA A 158 -11.48 14.33 9.05
CA ALA A 158 -10.07 14.55 9.36
C ALA A 158 -9.88 15.12 10.77
N GLU A 159 -10.66 16.11 11.16
CA GLU A 159 -10.62 16.71 12.51
C GLU A 159 -10.79 15.66 13.60
N LYS A 160 -11.74 14.73 13.45
CA LYS A 160 -12.00 13.67 14.43
C LYS A 160 -10.79 12.76 14.63
N ILE A 161 -10.24 12.22 13.55
CA ILE A 161 -9.17 11.23 13.63
C ILE A 161 -7.83 11.84 14.05
N PHE A 162 -7.51 13.04 13.58
CA PHE A 162 -6.31 13.77 13.98
C PHE A 162 -6.36 14.20 15.46
N ALA A 163 -7.51 14.73 15.91
CA ALA A 163 -7.68 15.16 17.29
C ALA A 163 -7.56 13.97 18.26
N LEU A 164 -8.28 12.87 18.01
CA LEU A 164 -8.23 11.68 18.87
C LEU A 164 -6.83 11.05 18.90
N SER A 165 -6.15 10.96 17.75
CA SER A 165 -4.79 10.41 17.66
C SER A 165 -3.80 11.24 18.48
N LYS A 166 -3.89 12.57 18.39
CA LYS A 166 -3.07 13.50 19.17
C LYS A 166 -3.38 13.42 20.67
N GLU A 167 -4.65 13.41 21.04
CA GLU A 167 -5.09 13.27 22.44
C GLU A 167 -4.60 11.96 23.07
N HIS A 168 -4.62 10.86 22.32
CA HIS A 168 -4.15 9.55 22.77
C HIS A 168 -2.62 9.41 22.82
N GLY A 169 -1.88 10.43 22.38
CA GLY A 169 -0.42 10.49 22.41
C GLY A 169 0.26 9.69 21.26
N VAL A 170 -0.45 9.40 20.18
CA VAL A 170 0.05 8.82 18.94
C VAL A 170 -0.43 9.70 17.78
N PRO A 171 0.16 10.89 17.60
CA PRO A 171 -0.26 11.79 16.52
C PRO A 171 -0.05 11.15 15.15
N VAL A 172 -0.88 11.49 14.18
CA VAL A 172 -0.64 11.18 12.78
C VAL A 172 0.62 11.89 12.34
N GLN A 173 1.60 11.16 11.82
CA GLN A 173 2.91 11.70 11.44
C GLN A 173 3.06 11.87 9.92
N ALA A 174 2.32 11.06 9.15
CA ALA A 174 2.24 11.20 7.70
C ALA A 174 0.81 10.88 7.25
N VAL A 175 0.38 11.46 6.14
CA VAL A 175 -0.97 11.24 5.62
C VAL A 175 -1.00 11.28 4.10
N GLU A 176 -1.79 10.40 3.51
CA GLU A 176 -2.23 10.42 2.11
C GLU A 176 -3.65 10.98 2.05
N PHE A 177 -3.94 11.77 1.01
CA PHE A 177 -5.28 12.37 0.89
C PHE A 177 -6.36 11.28 0.78
N THR A 178 -6.17 10.30 -0.09
CA THR A 178 -7.07 9.14 -0.22
C THR A 178 -6.33 7.98 -0.87
N ASN A 179 -6.84 6.75 -0.69
CA ASN A 179 -6.22 5.56 -1.26
C ASN A 179 -6.54 5.41 -2.75
N GLU A 180 -5.53 5.14 -3.58
CA GLU A 180 -5.63 4.83 -5.03
C GLU A 180 -6.58 5.75 -5.82
N PRO A 181 -6.39 7.08 -5.73
CA PRO A 181 -7.32 8.04 -6.33
C PRO A 181 -7.40 7.98 -7.85
N ASN A 182 -6.45 7.34 -8.52
CA ASN A 182 -6.50 7.13 -9.95
C ASN A 182 -7.65 6.18 -10.37
N MET A 183 -8.13 5.33 -9.46
CA MET A 183 -9.36 4.55 -9.62
C MET A 183 -10.58 5.39 -9.21
N LEU A 184 -10.94 6.38 -10.02
CA LEU A 184 -11.93 7.41 -9.70
C LEU A 184 -13.29 6.85 -9.27
N TYR A 185 -13.72 5.72 -9.83
CA TYR A 185 -14.96 5.03 -9.47
C TYR A 185 -15.01 4.53 -8.01
N ALA A 186 -13.85 4.39 -7.37
CA ALA A 186 -13.74 3.91 -5.99
C ALA A 186 -13.82 5.05 -4.95
N VAL A 187 -13.92 6.30 -5.40
CA VAL A 187 -13.94 7.51 -4.59
C VAL A 187 -15.38 8.04 -4.48
N VAL A 188 -15.65 9.21 -5.00
CA VAL A 188 -16.97 9.84 -5.05
C VAL A 188 -17.63 9.55 -6.40
N ASP A 189 -18.94 9.35 -6.45
CA ASP A 189 -19.63 9.11 -7.73
C ASP A 189 -19.47 10.32 -8.68
N GLY A 190 -19.08 10.05 -9.91
CA GLY A 190 -18.79 11.09 -10.92
C GLY A 190 -17.50 11.87 -10.70
N TYR A 191 -16.62 11.43 -9.78
CA TYR A 191 -15.36 12.09 -9.45
C TYR A 191 -14.39 12.13 -10.63
N THR A 192 -13.73 13.27 -10.80
CA THR A 192 -12.76 13.50 -11.87
C THR A 192 -11.38 13.84 -11.32
N ALA A 193 -10.35 13.79 -12.18
CA ALA A 193 -9.01 14.26 -11.80
C ALA A 193 -8.99 15.75 -11.41
N ALA A 194 -9.91 16.56 -11.95
CA ALA A 194 -10.04 17.97 -11.56
C ALA A 194 -10.60 18.13 -10.14
N ASP A 195 -11.57 17.28 -9.76
CA ASP A 195 -12.12 17.26 -8.40
C ASP A 195 -11.06 16.81 -7.41
N PHE A 196 -10.29 15.77 -7.75
CA PHE A 196 -9.16 15.33 -6.93
C PHE A 196 -8.16 16.46 -6.67
N ARG A 197 -7.74 17.20 -7.69
CA ARG A 197 -6.78 18.32 -7.53
C ARG A 197 -7.32 19.40 -6.60
N ARG A 198 -8.60 19.80 -6.80
CA ARG A 198 -9.28 20.76 -5.92
C ARG A 198 -9.24 20.29 -4.46
N ASP A 199 -9.64 19.06 -4.24
CA ASP A 199 -9.84 18.51 -2.91
C ASP A 199 -8.52 18.19 -2.19
N GLN A 200 -7.53 17.68 -2.91
CA GLN A 200 -6.18 17.50 -2.39
C GLN A 200 -5.56 18.86 -1.97
N ASP A 201 -5.70 19.89 -2.79
CA ASP A 201 -5.21 21.22 -2.45
C ASP A 201 -5.89 21.77 -1.19
N LEU A 202 -7.20 21.61 -1.04
CA LEU A 202 -7.95 21.98 0.16
C LEU A 202 -7.48 21.20 1.39
N PHE A 203 -7.31 19.89 1.26
CA PHE A 203 -6.81 19.04 2.32
C PHE A 203 -5.39 19.44 2.76
N HIS A 204 -4.47 19.63 1.82
CA HIS A 204 -3.10 20.01 2.11
C HIS A 204 -2.99 21.41 2.72
N LYS A 205 -3.86 22.34 2.30
CA LYS A 205 -3.96 23.65 2.93
C LYS A 205 -4.44 23.52 4.38
N TRP A 206 -5.50 22.75 4.61
CA TRP A 206 -6.01 22.48 5.96
C TRP A 206 -4.93 21.86 6.87
N LEU A 207 -4.14 20.89 6.35
CA LEU A 207 -3.01 20.32 7.08
C LEU A 207 -1.96 21.36 7.43
N SER A 208 -1.57 22.20 6.49
CA SER A 208 -0.58 23.24 6.71
C SER A 208 -1.00 24.26 7.79
N GLU A 209 -2.30 24.52 7.91
CA GLU A 209 -2.86 25.44 8.89
C GLU A 209 -3.02 24.80 10.29
N ASN A 210 -3.34 23.51 10.39
CA ASN A 210 -3.72 22.85 11.63
C ASN A 210 -2.67 21.85 12.16
N TYR A 211 -1.89 21.21 11.25
CA TYR A 211 -0.92 20.16 11.55
C TYR A 211 0.32 20.28 10.65
N PRO A 212 1.07 21.41 10.72
CA PRO A 212 2.17 21.73 9.81
C PRO A 212 3.36 20.75 9.89
N GLU A 213 3.44 19.95 10.97
CA GLU A 213 4.46 18.93 11.17
C GLU A 213 4.17 17.62 10.45
N VAL A 214 2.94 17.42 9.96
CA VAL A 214 2.53 16.15 9.30
C VAL A 214 3.04 16.11 7.89
N ILE A 215 3.67 14.99 7.54
CA ILE A 215 4.23 14.74 6.20
C ILE A 215 3.09 14.46 5.22
N LYS A 216 3.03 15.25 4.14
CA LYS A 216 2.10 15.06 3.03
C LYS A 216 2.67 14.01 2.08
N VAL A 217 2.08 12.82 2.06
CA VAL A 217 2.48 11.70 1.19
C VAL A 217 1.44 11.54 0.08
N GLY A 218 1.87 11.25 -1.12
CA GLY A 218 0.91 11.03 -2.22
C GLY A 218 1.59 10.89 -3.59
N PRO A 219 0.81 10.60 -4.62
CA PRO A 219 -0.64 10.40 -4.63
C PRO A 219 -1.09 8.96 -4.34
N CYS A 220 -0.22 8.01 -4.01
CA CYS A 220 -0.49 6.59 -3.76
C CYS A 220 -1.32 5.92 -4.87
N THR A 221 -0.95 6.17 -6.11
CA THR A 221 -1.60 5.61 -7.29
C THR A 221 -1.09 4.20 -7.61
N CYS A 222 -1.96 3.36 -8.16
CA CYS A 222 -1.60 2.10 -8.81
C CYS A 222 -1.64 2.25 -10.35
N ASP A 223 -1.03 3.31 -10.87
CA ASP A 223 -1.05 3.67 -12.28
C ASP A 223 0.03 2.88 -13.07
N PRO A 224 -0.35 2.06 -14.06
CA PRO A 224 0.60 1.29 -14.86
C PRO A 224 1.34 2.12 -15.92
N GLU A 225 0.80 3.29 -16.29
CA GLU A 225 1.30 4.09 -17.40
C GLU A 225 2.77 4.55 -17.22
N PRO A 226 3.21 5.03 -16.05
CA PRO A 226 4.60 5.43 -15.87
C PRO A 226 5.60 4.31 -16.18
N MET A 227 5.27 3.08 -15.78
CA MET A 227 6.13 1.93 -16.05
C MET A 227 6.12 1.53 -17.52
N ARG A 228 4.99 1.58 -18.21
CA ARG A 228 4.88 1.32 -19.65
C ARG A 228 5.71 2.31 -20.44
N SER A 229 5.54 3.61 -20.20
CA SER A 229 6.33 4.66 -20.83
C SER A 229 7.83 4.48 -20.60
N TYR A 230 8.24 4.14 -19.36
CA TYR A 230 9.63 3.88 -19.02
C TYR A 230 10.23 2.70 -19.81
N ILE A 231 9.50 1.61 -19.96
CA ILE A 231 9.92 0.43 -20.72
C ILE A 231 10.07 0.78 -22.21
N GLU A 232 9.11 1.50 -22.78
CA GLU A 232 9.16 1.95 -24.18
C GLU A 232 10.39 2.87 -24.43
N GLU A 233 10.64 3.82 -23.53
CA GLU A 233 11.76 4.77 -23.66
C GLU A 233 13.13 4.10 -23.49
N THR A 234 13.24 3.14 -22.60
CA THR A 234 14.51 2.46 -22.28
C THR A 234 14.81 1.25 -23.15
N GLY A 235 13.80 0.76 -23.89
CA GLY A 235 13.91 -0.45 -24.72
C GLY A 235 14.07 -1.73 -23.91
N GLN A 236 13.65 -1.72 -22.63
CA GLN A 236 13.63 -2.93 -21.81
C GLN A 236 12.52 -3.89 -22.28
N GLU A 237 12.67 -5.18 -21.99
CA GLU A 237 11.62 -6.14 -22.33
C GLU A 237 10.31 -5.77 -21.64
N GLU A 238 9.21 -5.83 -22.41
CA GLU A 238 7.88 -5.59 -21.91
C GLU A 238 7.59 -6.55 -20.75
N THR A 239 7.51 -6.00 -19.56
CA THR A 239 7.07 -6.72 -18.36
C THR A 239 5.59 -6.44 -18.19
N SER A 240 4.75 -7.45 -18.32
CA SER A 240 3.35 -7.33 -17.96
C SER A 240 3.25 -7.12 -16.46
N GLY A 241 2.59 -6.07 -16.02
CA GLY A 241 2.37 -5.81 -14.61
C GLY A 241 2.92 -4.46 -14.15
N GLY A 242 2.56 -4.09 -12.97
CA GLY A 242 2.85 -2.80 -12.36
C GLY A 242 1.59 -2.03 -12.00
N GLY A 243 0.48 -2.24 -12.72
CA GLY A 243 -0.78 -1.54 -12.48
C GLY A 243 -1.83 -2.30 -11.67
N GLY A 244 -1.66 -3.58 -11.46
CA GLY A 244 -2.64 -4.37 -10.73
C GLY A 244 -4.05 -4.22 -11.32
N VAL A 245 -5.03 -3.94 -10.47
CA VAL A 245 -6.44 -3.80 -10.86
C VAL A 245 -6.73 -2.56 -11.73
N ALA A 246 -5.85 -1.56 -11.74
CA ALA A 246 -6.04 -0.34 -12.53
C ALA A 246 -6.06 -0.59 -14.05
N ASP A 247 -5.46 -1.68 -14.52
CA ASP A 247 -5.54 -2.09 -15.92
C ASP A 247 -6.89 -2.71 -16.30
N VAL A 248 -7.65 -3.13 -15.31
CA VAL A 248 -8.95 -3.80 -15.51
C VAL A 248 -10.11 -2.82 -15.39
N PHE A 249 -9.95 -1.76 -14.63
CA PHE A 249 -10.99 -0.79 -14.31
C PHE A 249 -10.64 0.60 -14.88
N PRO A 250 -11.65 1.44 -15.20
CA PRO A 250 -11.41 2.81 -15.62
C PRO A 250 -10.54 3.57 -14.60
N SER A 251 -9.43 4.13 -15.07
CA SER A 251 -8.50 4.90 -14.26
C SER A 251 -8.02 6.14 -15.00
N CYS A 252 -7.54 7.14 -14.26
CA CYS A 252 -6.79 8.26 -14.81
C CYS A 252 -5.30 8.12 -14.48
N SER A 253 -4.46 8.85 -15.21
CA SER A 253 -3.03 8.81 -14.98
C SER A 253 -2.62 9.62 -13.73
N THR A 254 -1.49 9.24 -13.15
CA THR A 254 -0.83 10.01 -12.08
C THR A 254 -0.57 11.46 -12.50
N LYS A 255 -0.22 11.67 -13.77
CA LYS A 255 -0.03 13.01 -14.33
C LYS A 255 -1.31 13.84 -14.30
N GLU A 256 -2.45 13.27 -14.70
CA GLU A 256 -3.74 13.98 -14.69
C GLU A 256 -4.16 14.34 -13.26
N LEU A 257 -3.86 13.52 -12.27
CA LEU A 257 -4.13 13.81 -10.87
C LEU A 257 -3.28 14.98 -10.32
N LEU A 258 -2.01 15.06 -10.69
CA LEU A 258 -1.07 16.00 -10.05
C LEU A 258 -0.81 17.28 -10.85
N GLU A 259 -0.99 17.25 -12.16
CA GLU A 259 -0.70 18.43 -12.98
C GLU A 259 -1.75 19.52 -12.79
N GLY A 260 -1.34 20.62 -12.17
CA GLY A 260 -2.21 21.73 -11.81
C GLY A 260 -2.58 21.82 -10.33
N CYS A 261 -2.13 20.87 -9.48
CA CYS A 261 -2.17 21.06 -8.03
C CYS A 261 -1.34 22.28 -7.62
N THR A 262 -1.84 23.09 -6.72
CA THR A 262 -1.17 24.27 -6.19
C THR A 262 -0.38 23.95 -4.92
N GLU A 263 -0.87 23.00 -4.14
CA GLU A 263 -0.18 22.47 -2.97
C GLU A 263 0.72 21.30 -3.36
N LYS A 264 1.93 21.28 -2.80
CA LYS A 264 2.90 20.20 -3.08
C LYS A 264 2.82 19.10 -2.05
N ILE A 265 3.08 17.87 -2.48
CA ILE A 265 3.37 16.75 -1.61
C ILE A 265 4.82 16.82 -1.10
N ASP A 266 5.06 16.30 0.09
CA ASP A 266 6.42 16.18 0.63
C ASP A 266 7.15 14.98 0.05
N ILE A 267 6.47 13.84 0.03
CA ILE A 267 6.99 12.54 -0.40
C ILE A 267 6.09 11.99 -1.49
N PHE A 268 6.69 11.56 -2.59
CA PHE A 268 5.94 10.91 -3.66
C PHE A 268 5.68 9.45 -3.30
N SER A 269 4.43 8.99 -3.39
CA SER A 269 4.06 7.60 -3.16
C SER A 269 3.30 6.97 -4.32
N TYR A 270 3.48 5.64 -4.46
CA TYR A 270 2.79 4.81 -5.43
C TYR A 270 2.57 3.41 -4.86
N HIS A 271 1.69 2.64 -5.47
CA HIS A 271 1.48 1.22 -5.17
C HIS A 271 2.12 0.35 -6.25
N TYR A 272 2.69 -0.77 -5.82
CA TYR A 272 3.37 -1.69 -6.71
C TYR A 272 3.07 -3.15 -6.37
N TYR A 273 2.61 -3.87 -7.38
CA TYR A 273 2.44 -5.31 -7.37
C TYR A 273 3.03 -5.90 -8.63
N ASN A 274 3.65 -7.08 -8.55
CA ASN A 274 4.24 -7.74 -9.72
C ASN A 274 3.20 -8.32 -10.69
N GLY A 275 1.93 -8.04 -10.50
CA GLY A 275 0.83 -8.47 -11.35
C GLY A 275 -0.47 -8.65 -10.57
N VAL A 276 -1.33 -9.52 -11.04
CA VAL A 276 -2.61 -9.85 -10.40
C VAL A 276 -2.65 -11.32 -9.97
N SER A 277 -3.38 -11.58 -8.90
CA SER A 277 -3.53 -12.93 -8.33
C SER A 277 -4.32 -13.88 -9.25
N GLU A 278 -4.30 -15.17 -8.93
CA GLU A 278 -5.11 -16.19 -9.60
C GLU A 278 -6.60 -15.86 -9.61
N ARG A 279 -7.09 -15.13 -8.59
CA ARG A 279 -8.49 -14.67 -8.51
C ARG A 279 -8.87 -13.79 -9.70
N MET A 280 -7.93 -12.94 -10.15
CA MET A 280 -8.12 -11.99 -11.25
C MET A 280 -7.67 -12.52 -12.61
N LYS A 281 -7.06 -13.71 -12.69
CA LYS A 281 -6.50 -14.28 -13.92
C LYS A 281 -7.47 -14.28 -15.10
N ALA A 282 -8.75 -14.60 -14.85
CA ALA A 282 -9.77 -14.62 -15.90
C ALA A 282 -10.13 -13.22 -16.43
N MET A 283 -9.97 -12.19 -15.60
CA MET A 283 -10.26 -10.78 -15.96
C MET A 283 -9.04 -10.09 -16.57
N SER A 284 -7.83 -10.48 -16.14
CA SER A 284 -6.58 -9.88 -16.60
C SER A 284 -5.49 -10.95 -16.81
N PRO A 285 -5.63 -11.80 -17.84
CA PRO A 285 -4.71 -12.91 -18.07
C PRO A 285 -3.27 -12.49 -18.41
N THR A 286 -3.09 -11.30 -18.99
CA THR A 286 -1.77 -10.75 -19.36
C THR A 286 -0.97 -10.26 -18.16
N MET A 287 -1.64 -9.95 -17.06
CA MET A 287 -1.00 -9.48 -15.82
C MET A 287 -0.79 -10.60 -14.79
N PHE A 288 -1.32 -11.79 -15.07
CA PHE A 288 -1.11 -12.94 -14.20
C PHE A 288 0.31 -13.51 -14.38
N MET A 289 1.03 -13.66 -13.27
CA MET A 289 2.37 -14.23 -13.23
C MET A 289 2.39 -15.62 -12.57
N PRO A 290 2.62 -16.69 -13.32
CA PRO A 290 2.69 -18.03 -12.74
C PRO A 290 3.94 -18.22 -11.86
N ALA A 291 3.89 -19.15 -10.93
CA ALA A 291 5.01 -19.49 -10.03
C ALA A 291 6.33 -19.78 -10.76
N SER A 292 6.28 -20.29 -12.01
CA SER A 292 7.47 -20.53 -12.83
C SER A 292 8.24 -19.25 -13.19
N GLU A 293 7.59 -18.10 -13.18
CA GLU A 293 8.21 -16.80 -13.48
C GLU A 293 8.77 -16.10 -12.23
N ALA A 294 8.44 -16.55 -11.03
CA ALA A 294 8.77 -15.88 -9.77
C ALA A 294 10.27 -15.58 -9.55
N THR A 295 11.16 -16.30 -10.24
CA THR A 295 12.61 -16.10 -10.18
C THR A 295 13.21 -15.70 -11.53
N SER A 296 12.38 -15.40 -12.53
CA SER A 296 12.87 -14.92 -13.82
C SER A 296 13.45 -13.50 -13.69
N GLU A 297 14.47 -13.18 -14.49
CA GLU A 297 15.03 -11.83 -14.53
C GLU A 297 13.97 -10.79 -14.90
N LYS A 298 13.07 -11.14 -15.82
CA LYS A 298 11.95 -10.31 -16.23
C LYS A 298 11.05 -9.95 -15.03
N TYR A 299 10.64 -10.94 -14.26
CA TYR A 299 9.78 -10.74 -13.08
C TYR A 299 10.48 -9.89 -11.99
N LEU A 300 11.74 -10.19 -11.73
CA LEU A 300 12.53 -9.49 -10.71
C LEU A 300 12.87 -8.05 -11.11
N ALA A 301 13.08 -7.78 -12.40
CA ALA A 301 13.35 -6.42 -12.90
C ALA A 301 12.17 -5.45 -12.76
N MET A 302 10.94 -5.96 -12.65
CA MET A 302 9.73 -5.12 -12.57
C MET A 302 9.77 -4.12 -11.43
N ALA A 303 10.26 -4.49 -10.25
CA ALA A 303 10.35 -3.60 -9.09
C ALA A 303 11.24 -2.38 -9.37
N ALA A 304 12.43 -2.61 -9.95
CA ALA A 304 13.36 -1.54 -10.32
C ALA A 304 12.79 -0.66 -11.45
N ASN A 305 12.19 -1.27 -12.46
CA ASN A 305 11.57 -0.55 -13.57
C ASN A 305 10.45 0.38 -13.09
N CYS A 306 9.58 -0.12 -12.22
CA CYS A 306 8.50 0.68 -11.65
C CYS A 306 9.04 1.86 -10.82
N ALA A 307 9.99 1.61 -9.92
CA ALA A 307 10.58 2.66 -9.11
C ALA A 307 11.27 3.73 -9.98
N ASN A 308 12.06 3.32 -10.98
CA ASN A 308 12.73 4.24 -11.89
C ASN A 308 11.74 5.06 -12.72
N ALA A 309 10.63 4.47 -13.15
CA ALA A 309 9.57 5.17 -13.88
C ALA A 309 8.94 6.31 -13.06
N TYR A 310 8.87 6.17 -11.74
CA TYR A 310 8.34 7.21 -10.87
C TYR A 310 9.38 8.27 -10.43
N VAL A 311 10.67 8.07 -10.67
CA VAL A 311 11.72 9.08 -10.33
C VAL A 311 11.42 10.46 -10.95
N PRO A 312 11.08 10.60 -12.24
CA PRO A 312 10.73 11.90 -12.82
C PRO A 312 9.49 12.56 -12.16
N TYR A 313 8.52 11.76 -11.76
CA TYR A 313 7.33 12.26 -11.06
C TYR A 313 7.66 12.75 -9.65
N ARG A 314 8.46 11.98 -8.90
CA ARG A 314 9.01 12.41 -7.62
C ARG A 314 9.73 13.76 -7.73
N ASP A 315 10.63 13.89 -8.69
CA ASP A 315 11.45 15.08 -8.88
C ASP A 315 10.60 16.31 -9.26
N LYS A 316 9.49 16.08 -9.97
CA LYS A 316 8.58 17.15 -10.39
C LYS A 316 7.61 17.56 -9.27
N TYR A 317 7.03 16.62 -8.53
CA TYR A 317 5.86 16.86 -7.68
C TYR A 317 6.15 16.84 -6.18
N SER A 318 7.27 16.25 -5.71
CA SER A 318 7.59 16.20 -4.29
C SER A 318 8.63 17.24 -3.86
N THR A 319 8.62 17.62 -2.57
CA THR A 319 9.55 18.60 -1.99
C THR A 319 10.77 17.96 -1.35
N LYS A 320 10.68 16.69 -0.88
CA LYS A 320 11.76 15.98 -0.17
C LYS A 320 12.57 15.03 -1.05
N GLY A 321 12.13 14.77 -2.29
CA GLY A 321 12.86 13.93 -3.23
C GLY A 321 12.92 12.44 -2.83
N GLU A 322 11.98 11.97 -2.02
CA GLU A 322 11.84 10.56 -1.64
C GLU A 322 10.71 9.88 -2.43
N LEU A 323 10.93 8.60 -2.75
CA LEU A 323 9.86 7.70 -3.20
C LEU A 323 9.46 6.78 -2.06
N TRP A 324 8.16 6.61 -1.84
CA TRP A 324 7.62 5.58 -0.97
C TRP A 324 6.72 4.64 -1.77
N VAL A 325 6.87 3.34 -1.54
CA VAL A 325 5.92 2.35 -2.05
C VAL A 325 4.94 2.08 -0.92
N THR A 326 3.78 2.73 -0.96
CA THR A 326 2.84 2.69 0.16
C THR A 326 1.93 1.46 0.16
N GLU A 327 1.93 0.69 -0.93
CA GLU A 327 1.51 -0.71 -0.95
C GLU A 327 2.42 -1.52 -1.86
N SER A 328 2.90 -2.66 -1.37
CA SER A 328 3.67 -3.63 -2.14
C SER A 328 3.32 -5.06 -1.78
N GLY A 329 3.26 -5.91 -2.79
CA GLY A 329 3.04 -7.35 -2.66
C GLY A 329 3.39 -8.10 -3.96
N ASP A 330 3.33 -9.43 -3.90
CA ASP A 330 3.58 -10.29 -5.05
C ASP A 330 2.51 -10.15 -6.14
N ALA A 331 1.25 -9.91 -5.74
CA ALA A 331 0.16 -9.69 -6.67
C ALA A 331 -0.97 -8.88 -6.05
N GLY A 332 -1.54 -7.95 -6.80
CA GLY A 332 -2.79 -7.30 -6.45
C GLY A 332 -3.94 -8.29 -6.31
N ALA A 333 -4.99 -7.91 -5.58
CA ALA A 333 -6.14 -8.77 -5.27
C ALA A 333 -5.77 -9.99 -4.38
N GLY A 334 -5.00 -9.74 -3.31
CA GLY A 334 -4.80 -10.69 -2.22
C GLY A 334 -3.62 -11.66 -2.35
N GLY A 335 -2.75 -11.46 -3.33
CA GLY A 335 -1.55 -12.28 -3.53
C GLY A 335 -1.78 -13.55 -4.34
N HIS A 336 -0.70 -14.11 -4.86
CA HIS A 336 -0.69 -15.40 -5.55
C HIS A 336 -0.86 -16.59 -4.60
N THR A 337 -1.23 -17.73 -5.13
CA THR A 337 -1.22 -19.01 -4.38
C THR A 337 0.16 -19.33 -3.81
N TRP A 338 1.23 -18.87 -4.44
CA TRP A 338 2.60 -19.02 -3.98
C TRP A 338 3.13 -17.83 -3.14
N GLY A 339 2.36 -16.73 -2.98
CA GLY A 339 2.74 -15.54 -2.19
C GLY A 339 3.03 -15.84 -0.72
N SER A 340 2.37 -16.86 -0.14
CA SER A 340 2.65 -17.34 1.22
C SER A 340 3.77 -18.39 1.31
N THR A 341 4.49 -18.65 0.21
CA THR A 341 5.55 -19.67 0.13
C THR A 341 6.95 -19.07 0.06
N TYR A 342 7.98 -19.93 -0.02
CA TYR A 342 9.37 -19.48 -0.13
C TYR A 342 9.69 -18.73 -1.43
N LEU A 343 8.88 -18.86 -2.48
CA LEU A 343 9.09 -18.14 -3.74
C LEU A 343 8.99 -16.63 -3.55
N GLU A 344 8.11 -16.17 -2.66
CA GLU A 344 7.95 -14.74 -2.34
C GLU A 344 9.20 -14.11 -1.70
N VAL A 345 10.06 -14.90 -1.06
CA VAL A 345 11.32 -14.41 -0.49
C VAL A 345 12.23 -13.77 -1.56
N HIS A 346 12.28 -14.36 -2.76
CA HIS A 346 13.10 -13.84 -3.86
C HIS A 346 12.64 -12.46 -4.31
N ARG A 347 11.31 -12.28 -4.49
CA ARG A 347 10.73 -11.00 -4.85
C ARG A 347 10.99 -9.95 -3.75
N THR A 348 10.67 -10.30 -2.50
CA THR A 348 10.81 -9.41 -1.35
C THR A 348 12.23 -8.87 -1.22
N LEU A 349 13.25 -9.75 -1.23
CA LEU A 349 14.64 -9.33 -1.09
C LEU A 349 15.15 -8.54 -2.31
N ASN A 350 14.70 -8.92 -3.52
CA ASN A 350 15.04 -8.21 -4.74
C ASN A 350 14.46 -6.79 -4.73
N GLU A 351 13.19 -6.63 -4.35
CA GLU A 351 12.56 -5.32 -4.23
C GLU A 351 13.32 -4.42 -3.26
N PHE A 352 13.67 -4.93 -2.07
CA PHE A 352 14.44 -4.17 -1.08
C PHE A 352 15.80 -3.73 -1.63
N GLY A 353 16.52 -4.63 -2.28
CA GLY A 353 17.83 -4.34 -2.88
C GLY A 353 17.74 -3.26 -3.97
N CYS A 354 16.82 -3.42 -4.93
CA CYS A 354 16.61 -2.47 -6.00
C CYS A 354 16.19 -1.09 -5.46
N PHE A 355 15.21 -1.07 -4.58
CA PHE A 355 14.67 0.18 -4.03
C PHE A 355 15.72 0.96 -3.23
N ALA A 356 16.53 0.29 -2.42
CA ALA A 356 17.61 0.91 -1.65
C ALA A 356 18.64 1.65 -2.55
N THR A 357 18.87 1.16 -3.77
CA THR A 357 19.76 1.82 -4.73
C THR A 357 19.14 3.04 -5.43
N ILE A 358 17.80 3.12 -5.48
CA ILE A 358 17.07 4.18 -6.20
C ILE A 358 16.69 5.34 -5.29
N THR A 359 16.27 5.06 -4.04
CA THR A 359 15.74 6.07 -3.11
C THR A 359 16.03 5.71 -1.66
N PRO A 360 16.09 6.69 -0.74
CA PRO A 360 16.14 6.43 0.71
C PRO A 360 14.75 6.16 1.33
N GLY A 361 13.72 5.90 0.53
CA GLY A 361 12.32 5.84 0.95
C GLY A 361 11.91 4.63 1.78
N VAL A 362 10.62 4.37 1.80
CA VAL A 362 9.97 3.29 2.59
C VAL A 362 9.12 2.42 1.69
N ILE A 363 9.13 1.12 1.95
CA ILE A 363 8.25 0.12 1.35
C ILE A 363 7.28 -0.39 2.41
N PHE A 364 5.99 -0.29 2.14
CA PHE A 364 4.94 -0.82 2.99
C PHE A 364 4.42 -2.13 2.39
N HIS A 365 4.81 -3.22 3.02
CA HIS A 365 4.29 -4.54 2.61
C HIS A 365 2.79 -4.63 2.87
N ASN A 366 2.04 -5.03 1.90
CA ASN A 366 0.60 -5.23 2.01
C ASN A 366 0.30 -6.73 2.16
N THR A 367 -0.11 -7.21 3.34
CA THR A 367 -0.43 -6.52 4.60
C THR A 367 0.38 -7.10 5.76
N LEU A 368 0.13 -6.60 6.99
CA LEU A 368 0.70 -7.25 8.18
C LEU A 368 0.13 -8.66 8.38
N ALA A 369 -1.20 -8.84 8.35
CA ALA A 369 -1.84 -10.10 8.74
C ALA A 369 -3.18 -10.38 8.06
N SER A 370 -3.29 -10.17 6.76
CA SER A 370 -4.49 -10.59 6.00
C SER A 370 -4.19 -11.06 4.59
N SER A 371 -5.08 -11.89 4.06
CA SER A 371 -4.98 -12.54 2.76
C SER A 371 -3.67 -13.33 2.56
N ASP A 372 -3.32 -13.68 1.31
CA ASP A 372 -2.17 -14.56 1.05
C ASP A 372 -0.84 -13.82 0.93
N TYR A 373 -0.86 -12.53 0.63
CA TYR A 373 0.35 -11.70 0.59
C TYR A 373 0.80 -11.20 1.98
N GLY A 374 -0.02 -11.32 3.04
CA GLY A 374 0.35 -10.83 4.38
C GLY A 374 1.62 -11.47 4.95
N TYR A 375 2.38 -10.73 5.74
CA TYR A 375 3.53 -11.27 6.48
C TYR A 375 3.15 -12.37 7.45
N LEU A 376 1.97 -12.25 8.05
CA LEU A 376 1.43 -13.19 9.04
C LEU A 376 0.10 -13.74 8.55
N GLN A 377 -0.20 -14.97 8.92
CA GLN A 377 -1.50 -15.56 8.65
C GLN A 377 -2.59 -14.90 9.52
N HIS A 378 -3.71 -14.56 8.90
CA HIS A 378 -4.85 -13.99 9.62
C HIS A 378 -5.31 -14.88 10.77
N GLY A 379 -5.63 -14.27 11.91
CA GLY A 379 -6.17 -14.95 13.11
C GLY A 379 -5.13 -15.71 13.93
N THR A 380 -4.25 -16.50 13.31
CA THR A 380 -3.21 -17.26 14.03
C THR A 380 -1.92 -16.48 14.24
N PHE A 381 -1.66 -15.49 13.38
CA PHE A 381 -0.41 -14.71 13.31
C PHE A 381 0.83 -15.59 13.14
N ASP A 382 0.70 -16.70 12.42
CA ASP A 382 1.85 -17.53 12.08
C ASP A 382 2.67 -16.84 10.98
N PRO A 383 4.00 -16.65 11.18
CA PRO A 383 4.83 -15.91 10.25
C PRO A 383 5.08 -16.73 8.97
N ARG A 384 5.01 -16.04 7.84
CA ARG A 384 5.27 -16.58 6.51
C ARG A 384 6.74 -16.38 6.11
N PRO A 385 7.23 -17.04 5.04
CA PRO A 385 8.63 -16.89 4.60
C PRO A 385 9.07 -15.46 4.34
N SER A 386 8.21 -14.61 3.74
CA SER A 386 8.49 -13.19 3.51
C SER A 386 8.73 -12.38 4.79
N TYR A 387 8.03 -12.72 5.89
CA TYR A 387 8.29 -12.13 7.20
C TYR A 387 9.73 -12.38 7.66
N PHE A 388 10.20 -13.63 7.58
CA PHE A 388 11.55 -13.98 7.99
C PHE A 388 12.60 -13.32 7.08
N ALA A 389 12.33 -13.24 5.78
CA ALA A 389 13.21 -12.54 4.85
C ALA A 389 13.37 -11.06 5.24
N THR A 390 12.28 -10.39 5.60
CA THR A 390 12.27 -8.99 6.00
C THR A 390 13.02 -8.77 7.32
N VAL A 391 12.75 -9.60 8.33
CA VAL A 391 13.45 -9.52 9.63
C VAL A 391 14.95 -9.75 9.47
N LEU A 392 15.35 -10.76 8.68
CA LEU A 392 16.76 -11.05 8.40
C LEU A 392 17.42 -9.94 7.59
N TRP A 393 16.74 -9.34 6.63
CA TRP A 393 17.23 -8.16 5.92
C TRP A 393 17.64 -7.06 6.90
N ASN A 394 16.75 -6.68 7.81
CA ASN A 394 17.02 -5.62 8.78
C ASN A 394 18.09 -5.96 9.80
N GLN A 395 18.30 -7.25 10.10
CA GLN A 395 19.34 -7.69 11.03
C GLN A 395 20.73 -7.82 10.38
N LEU A 396 20.78 -8.13 9.10
CA LEU A 396 22.02 -8.51 8.41
C LEU A 396 22.56 -7.42 7.49
N MET A 397 21.68 -6.55 6.96
CA MET A 397 22.11 -5.47 6.08
C MET A 397 22.60 -4.28 6.89
N GLY A 398 23.67 -3.64 6.38
CA GLY A 398 24.21 -2.42 6.95
C GLY A 398 23.40 -1.18 6.56
N GLU A 399 23.77 -0.05 7.14
CA GLU A 399 23.09 1.24 6.88
C GLU A 399 23.55 1.94 5.60
N THR A 400 24.59 1.45 4.94
CA THR A 400 25.17 2.11 3.78
C THR A 400 24.96 1.31 2.52
N VAL A 401 24.43 1.97 1.50
CA VAL A 401 24.27 1.42 0.14
C VAL A 401 25.47 1.83 -0.68
N TYR A 402 26.09 0.86 -1.34
CA TYR A 402 27.27 1.04 -2.19
C TYR A 402 26.94 0.73 -3.65
N ASP A 403 27.63 1.45 -4.53
CA ASP A 403 27.61 1.17 -5.96
C ASP A 403 28.47 -0.08 -6.24
N SER A 404 27.82 -1.14 -6.74
CA SER A 404 28.50 -2.38 -7.11
C SER A 404 29.22 -2.27 -8.45
N GLY A 405 28.91 -1.25 -9.23
CA GLY A 405 29.46 -1.04 -10.59
C GLY A 405 28.79 -1.92 -11.67
N GLU A 406 27.64 -2.51 -11.36
CA GLU A 406 26.83 -3.30 -12.29
C GLU A 406 25.45 -2.67 -12.49
#